data_d0b51fc1773521bf6d24dfe73cbc4985
#
_entry.id   d0b51fc1773521bf6d24dfe73cbc4985
#
_cell.length_a   1.000
_cell.length_b   1.000
_cell.length_c   1.000
_cell.angle_alpha   90.00
_cell.angle_beta   90.00
_cell.angle_gamma   90.00
#
_symmetry.space_group_name_H-M   'P 1'
#
loop_
_entity.id
_entity.type
_entity.pdbx_description
1 polymer ?
#
loop_
_entity_poly.entity_id
_entity_poly.type
_entity_poly.pdbx_seq_one_letter_code
_entity_poly.pdbx_strand_id
1 'polypeptide(L)'
;GGEALVGTNMPVQQDDDQSIQKNPAFAHGEKLTYVVSYKAGINTDVAEVNFMTREVTFNGVKAFQIDANGRVYPFFRWFFDLNDSYYSTLDQKTLRPLELRSEISEGKYRTSSKFTYDWKTKQVHTWFRNHKRETATVKTMPLSEVSYDAVALFFNLRCEDANSFKVGE
;
A
#
# COMPACT_ATOMS: atom_id res chain seq x y z
N GLY A 1 26.08 -5.81 11.34
CA GLY A 1 25.14 -5.79 10.27
C GLY A 1 24.29 -7.05 10.27
N GLY A 2 23.10 -6.99 10.85
CA GLY A 2 22.15 -8.09 10.77
C GLY A 2 21.20 -7.84 9.60
N GLU A 3 21.01 -8.84 8.77
CA GLU A 3 19.99 -8.80 7.74
C GLU A 3 18.63 -8.98 8.40
N ALA A 4 17.71 -8.07 8.11
CA ALA A 4 16.32 -8.28 8.44
C ALA A 4 15.79 -9.38 7.52
N LEU A 5 15.60 -10.56 8.08
CA LEU A 5 14.85 -11.58 7.41
C LEU A 5 13.38 -11.33 7.73
N VAL A 6 12.68 -10.95 6.73
CA VAL A 6 11.25 -10.88 6.80
C VAL A 6 10.72 -12.30 6.73
N GLY A 7 10.54 -12.89 7.89
CA GLY A 7 9.72 -14.05 8.00
C GLY A 7 8.28 -13.60 8.09
N THR A 8 7.54 -13.76 7.02
CA THR A 8 6.10 -13.70 7.13
C THR A 8 5.65 -14.94 7.87
N ASN A 9 5.38 -14.81 9.16
CA ASN A 9 4.47 -15.73 9.79
C ASN A 9 3.09 -15.41 9.22
N MET A 10 2.89 -15.84 8.00
CA MET A 10 1.56 -15.90 7.46
C MET A 10 0.76 -16.91 8.26
N PRO A 11 -0.45 -16.60 8.71
CA PRO A 11 -1.44 -17.64 8.67
C PRO A 11 -1.44 -18.07 7.20
N VAL A 12 -1.05 -19.32 7.00
CA VAL A 12 -1.00 -19.94 5.68
C VAL A 12 -2.34 -19.71 5.01
N GLN A 13 -2.39 -18.75 4.12
CA GLN A 13 -3.39 -18.73 3.09
C GLN A 13 -2.67 -18.65 1.77
N GLN A 14 -2.63 -19.81 1.29
CA GLN A 14 -2.21 -20.22 -0.01
C GLN A 14 -3.02 -19.60 -1.10
N ASP A 15 -2.36 -19.42 -2.23
CA ASP A 15 -2.93 -19.25 -3.55
C ASP A 15 -3.67 -17.94 -3.81
N ASP A 16 -3.02 -16.86 -3.46
CA ASP A 16 -3.63 -15.54 -3.67
C ASP A 16 -3.53 -15.01 -5.08
N ASP A 17 -2.66 -15.54 -5.89
CA ASP A 17 -2.40 -14.98 -7.22
C ASP A 17 -3.49 -15.29 -8.26
N GLN A 18 -4.20 -16.40 -8.07
CA GLN A 18 -5.33 -16.75 -8.94
C GLN A 18 -6.67 -16.27 -8.38
N SER A 19 -6.68 -15.88 -7.15
CA SER A 19 -7.88 -15.54 -6.44
C SER A 19 -8.33 -14.09 -6.64
N ILE A 20 -7.43 -13.20 -7.03
CA ILE A 20 -7.73 -11.78 -7.19
C ILE A 20 -8.83 -11.54 -8.22
N GLN A 21 -8.92 -12.35 -9.24
CA GLN A 21 -9.95 -12.22 -10.29
C GLN A 21 -11.29 -12.93 -9.96
N LYS A 22 -11.30 -13.82 -9.00
CA LYS A 22 -12.48 -14.68 -8.72
C LYS A 22 -12.87 -14.74 -7.26
N ASN A 23 -12.14 -14.08 -6.37
CA ASN A 23 -12.23 -14.39 -4.95
C ASN A 23 -12.98 -13.33 -4.18
N PRO A 24 -13.90 -13.75 -3.31
CA PRO A 24 -14.39 -12.93 -2.24
C PRO A 24 -13.31 -12.45 -1.26
N ALA A 25 -12.01 -12.66 -1.53
CA ALA A 25 -10.91 -12.05 -0.78
C ALA A 25 -11.02 -10.52 -0.70
N PHE A 26 -11.71 -9.91 -1.66
CA PHE A 26 -12.10 -8.52 -1.62
C PHE A 26 -13.48 -8.30 -1.00
N ALA A 27 -14.00 -9.28 -0.26
CA ALA A 27 -15.26 -9.13 0.41
C ALA A 27 -15.18 -8.04 1.49
N HIS A 28 -16.29 -7.33 1.65
CA HIS A 28 -16.42 -6.28 2.63
C HIS A 28 -16.03 -6.75 4.05
N GLY A 29 -15.17 -5.98 4.70
CA GLY A 29 -14.74 -6.22 6.08
C GLY A 29 -13.58 -7.19 6.25
N GLU A 30 -12.98 -7.67 5.16
CA GLU A 30 -11.81 -8.53 5.24
C GLU A 30 -10.60 -7.79 5.76
N LYS A 31 -9.89 -8.40 6.71
CA LYS A 31 -8.64 -7.88 7.28
C LYS A 31 -7.55 -8.92 7.15
N LEU A 32 -6.40 -8.46 6.67
CA LEU A 32 -5.17 -9.24 6.63
C LEU A 32 -4.07 -8.49 7.37
N THR A 33 -3.31 -9.20 8.19
CA THR A 33 -2.16 -8.63 8.89
C THR A 33 -0.93 -9.47 8.61
N TYR A 34 0.13 -8.82 8.18
CA TYR A 34 1.45 -9.41 8.01
C TYR A 34 2.38 -8.84 9.07
N VAL A 35 3.14 -9.71 9.70
CA VAL A 35 4.13 -9.31 10.70
C VAL A 35 5.51 -9.40 10.09
N VAL A 36 6.30 -8.34 10.26
CA VAL A 36 7.69 -8.26 9.84
C VAL A 36 8.55 -8.57 11.03
N SER A 37 9.37 -9.62 10.93
CA SER A 37 10.24 -10.05 12.00
C SER A 37 11.71 -9.86 11.65
N TYR A 38 12.49 -9.45 12.63
CA TYR A 38 13.94 -9.35 12.56
C TYR A 38 14.58 -10.57 13.21
N LYS A 39 15.46 -11.24 12.47
CA LYS A 39 16.20 -12.39 12.96
C LYS A 39 17.65 -12.01 13.29
N ALA A 40 17.94 -11.91 14.58
CA ALA A 40 19.30 -11.75 15.09
C ALA A 40 19.48 -12.69 16.28
N GLY A 41 19.52 -14.00 16.04
CA GLY A 41 19.55 -15.03 17.09
C GLY A 41 18.17 -15.34 17.69
N ILE A 42 17.37 -14.32 17.97
CA ILE A 42 15.98 -14.42 18.43
C ILE A 42 15.10 -13.70 17.42
N ASN A 43 13.98 -14.31 17.06
CA ASN A 43 12.99 -13.64 16.21
C ASN A 43 12.28 -12.54 17.00
N THR A 44 12.34 -11.32 16.50
CA THR A 44 11.66 -10.18 17.11
C THR A 44 10.77 -9.49 16.08
N ASP A 45 9.50 -9.35 16.42
CA ASP A 45 8.54 -8.66 15.58
C ASP A 45 8.78 -7.16 15.67
N VAL A 46 9.06 -6.52 14.54
CA VAL A 46 9.46 -5.10 14.47
C VAL A 46 8.43 -4.21 13.81
N ALA A 47 7.62 -4.77 12.94
CA ALA A 47 6.63 -4.02 12.16
C ALA A 47 5.45 -4.90 11.76
N GLU A 48 4.39 -4.26 11.31
CA GLU A 48 3.24 -4.95 10.72
C GLU A 48 2.73 -4.21 9.49
N VAL A 49 2.12 -4.95 8.58
CA VAL A 49 1.37 -4.42 7.44
C VAL A 49 -0.05 -4.94 7.55
N ASN A 50 -1.01 -4.02 7.57
CA ASN A 50 -2.43 -4.32 7.66
C ASN A 50 -3.13 -3.96 6.37
N PHE A 51 -4.00 -4.85 5.91
CA PHE A 51 -4.90 -4.61 4.79
C PHE A 51 -6.33 -4.75 5.23
N MET A 52 -7.18 -3.85 4.78
CA MET A 52 -8.61 -3.89 5.02
C MET A 52 -9.34 -3.58 3.73
N THR A 53 -10.29 -4.43 3.35
CA THR A 53 -11.09 -4.27 2.15
C THR A 53 -12.54 -3.91 2.50
N ARG A 54 -13.06 -2.93 1.81
CA ARG A 54 -14.45 -2.47 1.94
C ARG A 54 -15.11 -2.32 0.58
N GLU A 55 -16.41 -2.56 0.52
CA GLU A 55 -17.22 -2.14 -0.61
C GLU A 55 -17.64 -0.67 -0.42
N VAL A 56 -17.44 0.13 -1.46
CA VAL A 56 -17.80 1.55 -1.45
C VAL A 56 -18.47 1.93 -2.77
N THR A 57 -19.10 3.10 -2.79
CA THR A 57 -19.54 3.74 -4.03
C THR A 57 -18.63 4.95 -4.26
N PHE A 58 -17.95 4.95 -5.39
CA PHE A 58 -17.04 6.01 -5.79
C PHE A 58 -17.57 6.67 -7.07
N ASN A 59 -17.96 7.95 -6.97
CA ASN A 59 -18.55 8.69 -8.09
C ASN A 59 -19.64 7.90 -8.85
N GLY A 60 -20.54 7.25 -8.10
CA GLY A 60 -21.62 6.47 -8.66
C GLY A 60 -21.26 5.06 -9.13
N VAL A 61 -20.00 4.65 -8.99
CA VAL A 61 -19.50 3.34 -9.39
C VAL A 61 -19.30 2.46 -8.17
N LYS A 62 -19.77 1.21 -8.25
CA LYS A 62 -19.46 0.22 -7.22
C LYS A 62 -17.97 -0.12 -7.26
N ALA A 63 -17.31 0.04 -6.14
CA ALA A 63 -15.88 -0.10 -6.03
C ALA A 63 -15.48 -0.89 -4.77
N PHE A 64 -14.25 -1.41 -4.78
CA PHE A 64 -13.57 -1.86 -3.58
C PHE A 64 -12.59 -0.78 -3.14
N GLN A 65 -12.57 -0.49 -1.86
CA GLN A 65 -11.50 0.29 -1.25
C GLN A 65 -10.62 -0.63 -0.41
N ILE A 66 -9.35 -0.61 -0.71
CA ILE A 66 -8.34 -1.40 0.00
C ILE A 66 -7.44 -0.42 0.73
N ASP A 67 -7.48 -0.47 2.06
CA ASP A 67 -6.63 0.32 2.93
C ASP A 67 -5.44 -0.55 3.33
N ALA A 68 -4.23 -0.08 3.06
CA ALA A 68 -2.99 -0.72 3.46
C ALA A 68 -2.22 0.21 4.38
N ASN A 69 -1.78 -0.30 5.52
CA ASN A 69 -0.93 0.45 6.46
C ASN A 69 0.25 -0.40 6.89
N GLY A 70 1.44 0.13 6.72
CA GLY A 70 2.68 -0.44 7.23
C GLY A 70 3.23 0.44 8.34
N ARG A 71 3.49 -0.14 9.50
CA ARG A 71 4.02 0.60 10.64
C ARG A 71 5.05 -0.20 11.42
N VAL A 72 6.05 0.49 11.89
CA VAL A 72 7.02 -0.03 12.87
C VAL A 72 6.41 0.04 14.26
N TYR A 73 6.59 -1.02 15.05
CA TYR A 73 6.11 -1.02 16.43
C TYR A 73 6.76 0.07 17.28
N PRO A 74 6.05 0.63 18.27
CA PRO A 74 6.52 1.76 19.07
C PRO A 74 7.89 1.55 19.69
N PHE A 75 8.20 0.35 20.15
CA PHE A 75 9.48 0.02 20.75
C PHE A 75 10.68 0.24 19.82
N PHE A 76 10.47 0.11 18.50
CA PHE A 76 11.54 0.23 17.49
C PHE A 76 11.57 1.58 16.78
N ARG A 77 10.66 2.51 17.08
CA ARG A 77 10.57 3.80 16.43
C ARG A 77 11.78 4.70 16.64
N TRP A 78 12.53 4.48 17.69
CA TRP A 78 13.69 5.30 18.01
C TRP A 78 14.83 5.17 16.99
N PHE A 79 14.91 4.06 16.29
CA PHE A 79 15.92 3.88 15.24
C PHE A 79 15.35 3.84 13.82
N PHE A 80 14.09 3.52 13.67
CA PHE A 80 13.39 3.60 12.39
C PHE A 80 11.91 3.81 12.60
N ASP A 81 11.44 5.02 12.31
CA ASP A 81 10.03 5.38 12.46
C ASP A 81 9.36 5.42 11.10
N LEU A 82 8.49 4.44 10.83
CA LEU A 82 7.73 4.31 9.60
C LEU A 82 6.27 4.05 9.92
N ASN A 83 5.40 4.85 9.30
CA ASN A 83 3.95 4.65 9.30
C ASN A 83 3.39 5.14 7.97
N ASP A 84 3.25 4.22 7.02
CA ASP A 84 2.83 4.51 5.66
C ASP A 84 1.45 3.92 5.41
N SER A 85 0.56 4.73 4.83
CA SER A 85 -0.79 4.32 4.49
C SER A 85 -1.09 4.54 3.00
N TYR A 86 -1.74 3.57 2.40
CA TYR A 86 -2.21 3.60 1.03
C TYR A 86 -3.70 3.26 0.99
N TYR A 87 -4.44 3.99 0.19
CA TYR A 87 -5.88 3.80 0.01
C TYR A 87 -6.15 3.66 -1.48
N SER A 88 -6.40 2.43 -1.92
CA SER A 88 -6.66 2.11 -3.32
C SER A 88 -8.15 1.86 -3.53
N THR A 89 -8.73 2.53 -4.50
CA THR A 89 -10.13 2.34 -4.90
C THR A 89 -10.15 1.72 -6.29
N LEU A 90 -10.75 0.54 -6.40
CA LEU A 90 -10.83 -0.25 -7.62
C LEU A 90 -12.27 -0.42 -8.06
N ASP A 91 -12.51 -0.33 -9.36
CA ASP A 91 -13.80 -0.72 -9.95
C ASP A 91 -14.08 -2.20 -9.68
N GLN A 92 -15.27 -2.54 -9.15
CA GLN A 92 -15.60 -3.93 -8.84
C GLN A 92 -15.68 -4.84 -10.07
N LYS A 93 -16.04 -4.30 -11.23
CA LYS A 93 -16.21 -5.09 -12.46
C LYS A 93 -14.88 -5.32 -13.17
N THR A 94 -14.07 -4.29 -13.29
CA THR A 94 -12.85 -4.31 -14.11
C THR A 94 -11.60 -4.49 -13.27
N LEU A 95 -11.67 -4.24 -11.95
CA LEU A 95 -10.55 -4.11 -11.01
C LEU A 95 -9.54 -3.03 -11.42
N ARG A 96 -9.95 -2.12 -12.29
CA ARG A 96 -9.14 -0.97 -12.67
C ARG A 96 -9.07 0.04 -11.54
N PRO A 97 -7.91 0.63 -11.28
CA PRO A 97 -7.80 1.67 -10.27
C PRO A 97 -8.63 2.91 -10.68
N LEU A 98 -9.36 3.45 -9.72
CA LEU A 98 -10.10 4.70 -9.85
C LEU A 98 -9.39 5.83 -9.12
N GLU A 99 -8.84 5.53 -7.97
CA GLU A 99 -8.08 6.48 -7.15
C GLU A 99 -7.04 5.72 -6.30
N LEU A 100 -5.88 6.31 -6.15
CA LEU A 100 -4.87 5.87 -5.18
C LEU A 100 -4.44 7.08 -4.35
N ARG A 101 -4.62 7.00 -3.04
CA ARG A 101 -4.10 7.99 -2.10
C ARG A 101 -3.00 7.38 -1.26
N SER A 102 -2.05 8.20 -0.86
CA SER A 102 -1.04 7.79 0.10
C SER A 102 -0.78 8.85 1.15
N GLU A 103 -0.47 8.39 2.34
CA GLU A 103 0.05 9.16 3.45
C GLU A 103 1.32 8.48 3.94
N ILE A 104 2.45 9.09 3.66
CA ILE A 104 3.77 8.55 3.98
C ILE A 104 4.34 9.30 5.17
N SER A 105 4.78 8.56 6.17
CA SER A 105 5.48 9.09 7.33
C SER A 105 6.68 8.21 7.65
N GLU A 106 7.85 8.68 7.28
CA GLU A 106 9.12 7.99 7.48
C GLU A 106 10.13 8.92 8.15
N GLY A 107 10.25 8.80 9.47
CA GLY A 107 10.99 9.74 10.28
C GLY A 107 10.39 11.15 10.17
N LYS A 108 11.19 12.09 9.68
CA LYS A 108 10.74 13.48 9.42
C LYS A 108 10.16 13.70 8.03
N TYR A 109 10.28 12.70 7.15
CA TYR A 109 9.74 12.77 5.80
C TYR A 109 8.26 12.44 5.82
N ARG A 110 7.43 13.40 5.43
CA ARG A 110 5.98 13.26 5.36
C ARG A 110 5.46 13.77 4.04
N THR A 111 4.74 12.92 3.34
CA THR A 111 4.10 13.26 2.06
C THR A 111 2.68 12.77 2.02
N SER A 112 1.87 13.48 1.26
CA SER A 112 0.52 13.06 0.89
C SER A 112 0.42 13.05 -0.62
N SER A 113 -0.25 12.06 -1.18
CA SER A 113 -0.50 12.00 -2.62
C SER A 113 -1.90 11.52 -2.94
N LYS A 114 -2.36 11.90 -4.13
CA LYS A 114 -3.62 11.44 -4.68
C LYS A 114 -3.48 11.30 -6.19
N PHE A 115 -3.72 10.10 -6.71
CA PHE A 115 -3.79 9.80 -8.11
C PHE A 115 -5.24 9.48 -8.47
N THR A 116 -5.80 10.23 -9.41
CA THR A 116 -7.15 10.00 -9.92
C THR A 116 -7.05 9.54 -11.37
N TYR A 117 -7.64 8.38 -11.65
CA TYR A 117 -7.57 7.74 -12.96
C TYR A 117 -8.82 8.06 -13.77
N ASP A 118 -8.62 8.69 -14.93
CA ASP A 118 -9.68 8.93 -15.90
C ASP A 118 -9.51 7.95 -17.07
N TRP A 119 -10.34 6.91 -17.08
CA TRP A 119 -10.29 5.86 -18.10
C TRP A 119 -10.91 6.29 -19.42
N LYS A 120 -11.75 7.32 -19.42
CA LYS A 120 -12.35 7.87 -20.66
C LYS A 120 -11.32 8.66 -21.45
N THR A 121 -10.61 9.54 -20.79
CA THR A 121 -9.56 10.37 -21.39
C THR A 121 -8.21 9.70 -21.43
N LYS A 122 -8.07 8.57 -20.75
CA LYS A 122 -6.80 7.85 -20.54
C LYS A 122 -5.72 8.73 -19.93
N GLN A 123 -6.10 9.45 -18.89
CA GLN A 123 -5.21 10.33 -18.15
C GLN A 123 -5.22 10.00 -16.66
N VAL A 124 -4.13 10.35 -16.00
CA VAL A 124 -4.01 10.31 -14.54
C VAL A 124 -3.74 11.72 -14.06
N HIS A 125 -4.59 12.18 -13.15
CA HIS A 125 -4.40 13.46 -12.46
C HIS A 125 -3.71 13.17 -11.13
N THR A 126 -2.56 13.79 -10.91
CA THR A 126 -1.77 13.58 -9.71
C THR A 126 -1.73 14.85 -8.88
N TRP A 127 -1.85 14.66 -7.58
CA TRP A 127 -1.63 15.68 -6.57
C TRP A 127 -0.60 15.13 -5.58
N PHE A 128 0.43 15.91 -5.30
CA PHE A 128 1.50 15.51 -4.38
C PHE A 128 1.90 16.69 -3.52
N ARG A 129 2.03 16.46 -2.23
CA ARG A 129 2.54 17.44 -1.28
C ARG A 129 3.57 16.82 -0.35
N ASN A 130 4.76 17.42 -0.33
CA ASN A 130 5.70 17.23 0.76
C ASN A 130 5.32 18.20 1.89
N HIS A 131 5.14 17.69 3.11
CA HIS A 131 4.65 18.50 4.24
C HIS A 131 5.62 19.61 4.67
N LYS A 132 6.88 19.58 4.22
CA LYS A 132 7.83 20.68 4.39
C LYS A 132 7.59 21.85 3.45
N ARG A 133 6.71 21.72 2.48
CA ARG A 133 6.35 22.74 1.50
C ARG A 133 4.91 23.17 1.66
N GLU A 134 4.64 24.44 1.45
CA GLU A 134 3.28 24.99 1.55
C GLU A 134 2.42 24.64 0.34
N THR A 135 3.03 24.42 -0.82
CA THR A 135 2.32 24.18 -2.08
C THR A 135 2.42 22.74 -2.52
N ALA A 136 1.31 22.22 -3.05
CA ALA A 136 1.25 20.92 -3.70
C ALA A 136 1.69 21.02 -5.17
N THR A 137 2.19 19.91 -5.70
CA THR A 137 2.46 19.73 -7.12
C THR A 137 1.29 18.99 -7.76
N VAL A 138 0.73 19.56 -8.83
CA VAL A 138 -0.35 18.95 -9.60
C VAL A 138 0.12 18.69 -11.01
N LYS A 139 -0.09 17.45 -11.48
CA LYS A 139 0.28 17.04 -12.84
C LYS A 139 -0.85 16.22 -13.46
N THR A 140 -0.93 16.27 -14.79
CA THR A 140 -1.76 15.36 -15.58
C THR A 140 -0.83 14.59 -16.51
N MET A 141 -0.92 13.28 -16.50
CA MET A 141 -0.06 12.41 -17.29
C MET A 141 -0.90 11.39 -18.07
N PRO A 142 -0.41 10.88 -19.20
CA PRO A 142 -1.05 9.76 -19.86
C PRO A 142 -1.14 8.54 -18.94
N LEU A 143 -2.26 7.85 -18.99
CA LEU A 143 -2.51 6.65 -18.19
C LEU A 143 -1.47 5.57 -18.44
N SER A 144 -0.97 5.47 -19.68
CA SER A 144 0.06 4.50 -20.07
C SER A 144 1.40 4.67 -19.32
N GLU A 145 1.70 5.87 -18.85
CA GLU A 145 2.97 6.15 -18.16
C GLU A 145 2.89 5.89 -16.65
N VAL A 146 1.72 6.03 -16.06
CA VAL A 146 1.57 6.07 -14.60
C VAL A 146 0.79 4.89 -14.05
N SER A 147 -0.20 4.39 -14.77
CA SER A 147 -1.13 3.38 -14.25
C SER A 147 -0.43 2.10 -13.81
N TYR A 148 0.61 1.70 -14.53
CA TYR A 148 1.36 0.49 -14.22
C TYR A 148 2.14 0.64 -12.90
N ASP A 149 2.83 1.76 -12.72
CA ASP A 149 3.66 1.98 -11.53
C ASP A 149 2.82 2.10 -10.26
N ALA A 150 1.68 2.78 -10.32
CA ALA A 150 0.80 2.92 -9.18
C ALA A 150 0.12 1.59 -8.80
N VAL A 151 -0.30 0.81 -9.77
CA VAL A 151 -0.86 -0.53 -9.56
C VAL A 151 0.24 -1.48 -9.11
N ALA A 152 1.41 -1.42 -9.73
CA ALA A 152 2.56 -2.21 -9.32
C ALA A 152 2.98 -1.89 -7.88
N LEU A 153 2.97 -0.63 -7.48
CA LEU A 153 3.27 -0.24 -6.11
C LEU A 153 2.28 -0.88 -5.13
N PHE A 154 1.00 -0.86 -5.45
CA PHE A 154 -0.03 -1.50 -4.63
C PHE A 154 0.14 -3.02 -4.58
N PHE A 155 0.35 -3.66 -5.72
CA PHE A 155 0.62 -5.10 -5.78
C PHE A 155 1.97 -5.46 -5.17
N ASN A 156 2.97 -4.61 -5.30
CA ASN A 156 4.26 -4.82 -4.68
C ASN A 156 4.18 -4.76 -3.16
N LEU A 157 3.41 -3.86 -2.58
CA LEU A 157 3.12 -3.86 -1.14
C LEU A 157 2.43 -5.16 -0.70
N ARG A 158 1.69 -5.79 -1.60
CA ARG A 158 0.98 -7.04 -1.33
C ARG A 158 1.83 -8.28 -1.58
N CYS A 159 2.66 -8.27 -2.63
CA CYS A 159 3.41 -9.42 -3.14
C CYS A 159 4.91 -9.29 -2.94
N GLU A 160 5.42 -8.08 -2.73
CA GLU A 160 6.83 -7.95 -2.47
C GLU A 160 7.16 -8.59 -1.16
N ASP A 161 7.97 -9.57 -1.37
CA ASP A 161 8.85 -10.08 -0.39
C ASP A 161 9.31 -8.92 0.46
N ALA A 162 8.83 -8.89 1.65
CA ALA A 162 9.33 -7.99 2.65
C ALA A 162 10.86 -8.08 2.83
N ASN A 163 11.55 -8.90 2.04
CA ASN A 163 13.02 -8.98 1.91
C ASN A 163 13.66 -7.66 1.42
N SER A 164 12.87 -6.70 0.94
CA SER A 164 13.38 -5.40 0.54
C SER A 164 13.50 -4.39 1.68
N PHE A 165 12.93 -4.67 2.85
CA PHE A 165 13.08 -3.81 4.01
C PHE A 165 14.39 -4.12 4.73
N LYS A 166 15.38 -3.27 4.53
CA LYS A 166 16.61 -3.28 5.32
C LYS A 166 16.44 -2.39 6.53
N VAL A 167 16.55 -2.98 7.69
CA VAL A 167 16.55 -2.24 8.96
C VAL A 167 17.91 -1.56 9.10
N GLY A 168 17.94 -0.24 9.22
CA GLY A 168 19.14 0.53 9.51
C GLY A 168 19.79 1.25 8.31
N GLU A 169 19.09 1.41 7.21
CA GLU A 169 19.47 2.36 6.14
C GLU A 169 18.81 3.72 6.32
#